data_4d2fe8f6181cacaf90ec34a972a3f271
#
_entry.id   4d2fe8f6181cacaf90ec34a972a3f271
#
_cell.length_a   1.000
_cell.length_b   1.000
_cell.length_c   1.000
_cell.angle_alpha   90.00
_cell.angle_beta   90.00
_cell.angle_gamma   90.00
#
_symmetry.space_group_name_H-M   'P 1'
#
loop_
_entity.id
_entity.type
_entity.pdbx_description
1 polymer ?
#
loop_
_entity_poly.entity_id
_entity_poly.type
_entity_poly.pdbx_seq_one_letter_code
_entity_poly.pdbx_strand_id
1 'polypeptide(L)'
;VVGSPEAAACIEKPLFARISAVRIAKIYGGKTMQLPFQYIEALPRYVGQSVTLKGWLFNKRSSKGLHFLILRDGTGLVQCVVAQDKVDAASWQAAEAATQECALEVTGVVVQDERQIGGHEVQVCSVRLLSPSENYPITPKPHGIEFLMDHRHLWLRSRRPWAILRIRNRVVWAIHTFFQERGFLQLDAPILTGNAVEGTTTLFEIDYFGEKAYLSQSGQLYAEAMAMAFGKVYTFGPTFRAEKSKTRRHLTEFWMVEPEMAFYDLEMNMALAEELVVHIVQEVLRSCRMELEMLGRDVAALERVQAPFPRLTYTEAVELLRSDETARLIQARIEALKEEQRQLEAEKVENRRRYGQAKQAEKRRIDAREIEINQRLEDIEKELENLPLWEASARHFQWGNDFGNSDETVLTWHFDRPIIVHRFPAAVKAFYMKRDPEDDRLALGMDVLAPEGYGEIIGGGQRADDLAFLEAQLEAHGLPRQAFEWYLDLRRYGSVPHSGFGLGLERTVAWICGVHHVRETIPFPRLLGRLTP
;
A
#
# COMPACT_ATOMS: atom_id res chain seq x y z
N VAL A 1 -54.71 34.45 -16.73
CA VAL A 1 -55.37 33.16 -16.65
C VAL A 1 -54.33 32.13 -16.19
N VAL A 2 -54.56 31.71 -15.00
CA VAL A 2 -54.04 30.62 -14.20
C VAL A 2 -53.63 29.37 -15.01
N GLY A 3 -52.47 28.79 -14.70
CA GLY A 3 -52.05 27.46 -15.12
C GLY A 3 -50.90 26.97 -14.27
N SER A 4 -51.17 26.03 -13.40
CA SER A 4 -50.41 25.45 -12.31
C SER A 4 -49.10 24.74 -12.70
N PRO A 5 -48.21 24.48 -11.72
CA PRO A 5 -46.91 23.84 -11.90
C PRO A 5 -47.02 22.35 -11.59
N GLU A 6 -46.76 21.51 -12.57
CA GLU A 6 -46.41 20.09 -12.35
C GLU A 6 -45.65 19.55 -13.56
N ALA A 7 -44.33 19.58 -13.49
CA ALA A 7 -43.47 18.70 -14.24
C ALA A 7 -42.09 18.66 -13.57
N ALA A 8 -42.07 18.10 -12.37
CA ALA A 8 -40.83 17.68 -11.74
C ALA A 8 -40.61 16.18 -11.95
N ALA A 9 -39.37 15.85 -12.29
CA ALA A 9 -38.70 14.57 -12.08
C ALA A 9 -39.09 13.38 -12.97
N CYS A 10 -38.28 13.18 -14.00
CA CYS A 10 -37.80 11.87 -14.38
C CYS A 10 -36.33 12.01 -14.78
N ILE A 11 -35.45 12.06 -13.79
CA ILE A 11 -34.04 11.76 -14.00
C ILE A 11 -33.95 10.24 -13.99
N GLU A 12 -33.95 9.66 -15.19
CA GLU A 12 -33.65 8.24 -15.37
C GLU A 12 -32.25 7.97 -14.86
N LYS A 13 -32.16 7.13 -13.82
CA LYS A 13 -30.88 6.57 -13.34
C LYS A 13 -30.22 5.81 -14.49
N PRO A 14 -28.90 5.91 -14.67
CA PRO A 14 -28.22 5.29 -15.79
C PRO A 14 -28.42 3.77 -15.80
N LEU A 15 -28.71 3.26 -17.00
CA LEU A 15 -29.12 1.88 -17.31
C LEU A 15 -28.06 0.80 -16.96
N PHE A 16 -26.89 1.19 -16.48
CA PHE A 16 -25.77 0.27 -16.17
C PHE A 16 -25.76 -0.30 -14.74
N ALA A 17 -26.63 0.13 -13.85
CA ALA A 17 -26.61 -0.26 -12.43
C ALA A 17 -27.41 -1.54 -12.09
N ARG A 18 -27.86 -2.34 -13.08
CA ARG A 18 -28.59 -3.60 -12.86
C ARG A 18 -28.24 -4.73 -13.83
N ILE A 19 -26.96 -4.95 -14.07
CA ILE A 19 -26.56 -6.27 -14.53
C ILE A 19 -26.17 -7.08 -13.29
N SER A 20 -27.18 -7.63 -12.63
CA SER A 20 -26.98 -8.56 -11.53
C SER A 20 -26.28 -9.82 -12.08
N ALA A 21 -25.44 -10.45 -11.27
CA ALA A 21 -24.73 -11.70 -11.59
C ALA A 21 -25.65 -12.79 -12.16
N VAL A 22 -26.95 -12.73 -11.89
CA VAL A 22 -28.01 -13.60 -12.41
C VAL A 22 -28.25 -13.40 -13.93
N ARG A 23 -28.00 -12.20 -14.48
CA ARG A 23 -28.20 -11.96 -15.93
C ARG A 23 -27.01 -12.39 -16.78
N ILE A 24 -25.79 -12.34 -16.22
CA ILE A 24 -24.57 -12.88 -16.90
C ILE A 24 -24.65 -14.40 -17.00
N ALA A 25 -25.13 -15.09 -15.97
CA ALA A 25 -25.35 -16.55 -16.01
C ALA A 25 -26.36 -16.99 -17.07
N LYS A 26 -27.33 -16.13 -17.44
CA LYS A 26 -28.32 -16.43 -18.48
C LYS A 26 -27.83 -16.23 -19.92
N ILE A 27 -26.82 -15.37 -20.12
CA ILE A 27 -26.25 -15.09 -21.46
C ILE A 27 -25.25 -16.17 -21.88
N TYR A 28 -24.53 -16.77 -20.92
CA TYR A 28 -23.47 -17.76 -21.21
C TYR A 28 -23.87 -19.22 -20.99
N GLY A 29 -25.14 -19.55 -20.76
CA GLY A 29 -25.61 -20.94 -20.58
C GLY A 29 -24.80 -21.70 -19.50
N GLY A 30 -24.23 -20.96 -18.53
CA GLY A 30 -23.15 -21.41 -17.70
C GLY A 30 -23.62 -22.27 -16.54
N LYS A 31 -23.40 -23.54 -16.61
CA LYS A 31 -23.04 -24.29 -15.41
C LYS A 31 -21.82 -23.57 -14.82
N THR A 32 -22.01 -22.81 -13.75
CA THR A 32 -20.89 -22.37 -12.91
C THR A 32 -20.06 -23.63 -12.62
N MET A 33 -18.78 -23.62 -12.99
CA MET A 33 -17.91 -24.78 -12.78
C MET A 33 -17.88 -25.07 -11.29
N GLN A 34 -18.58 -26.11 -10.87
CA GLN A 34 -18.66 -26.50 -9.47
C GLN A 34 -17.34 -27.16 -9.13
N LEU A 35 -16.48 -26.44 -8.40
CA LEU A 35 -15.22 -27.01 -7.95
C LEU A 35 -15.47 -28.23 -7.06
N PRO A 36 -14.66 -29.29 -7.18
CA PRO A 36 -14.78 -30.49 -6.33
C PRO A 36 -14.30 -30.24 -4.87
N PHE A 37 -14.01 -29.00 -4.52
CA PHE A 37 -13.60 -28.56 -3.18
C PHE A 37 -14.10 -27.14 -2.93
N GLN A 38 -14.11 -26.72 -1.65
CA GLN A 38 -14.48 -25.36 -1.25
C GLN A 38 -13.26 -24.60 -0.71
N TYR A 39 -13.32 -23.26 -0.78
CA TYR A 39 -12.38 -22.37 -0.10
C TYR A 39 -12.84 -22.07 1.33
N ILE A 40 -11.88 -21.78 2.20
CA ILE A 40 -12.13 -21.52 3.63
C ILE A 40 -13.06 -20.33 3.83
N GLU A 41 -12.95 -19.27 3.03
CA GLU A 41 -13.84 -18.10 3.09
C GLU A 41 -15.31 -18.44 2.81
N ALA A 42 -15.60 -19.56 2.16
CA ALA A 42 -16.96 -19.99 1.86
C ALA A 42 -17.62 -20.79 2.99
N LEU A 43 -16.87 -21.23 4.01
CA LEU A 43 -17.34 -22.12 5.08
C LEU A 43 -18.60 -21.64 5.82
N PRO A 44 -18.83 -20.32 6.05
CA PRO A 44 -20.07 -19.86 6.68
C PRO A 44 -21.34 -20.31 5.96
N ARG A 45 -21.27 -20.60 4.66
CA ARG A 45 -22.39 -21.06 3.82
C ARG A 45 -22.67 -22.58 3.96
N TYR A 46 -21.74 -23.32 4.58
CA TYR A 46 -21.75 -24.79 4.62
C TYR A 46 -21.86 -25.34 6.04
N VAL A 47 -22.28 -24.54 7.02
CA VAL A 47 -22.46 -25.02 8.41
C VAL A 47 -23.42 -26.19 8.43
N GLY A 48 -23.03 -27.29 9.09
CA GLY A 48 -23.78 -28.57 9.14
C GLY A 48 -23.63 -29.44 7.90
N GLN A 49 -22.91 -29.03 6.88
CA GLN A 49 -22.70 -29.77 5.64
C GLN A 49 -21.27 -30.31 5.54
N SER A 50 -21.12 -31.38 4.77
CA SER A 50 -19.80 -31.93 4.43
C SER A 50 -19.16 -31.14 3.30
N VAL A 51 -17.88 -30.76 3.47
CA VAL A 51 -17.06 -30.07 2.47
C VAL A 51 -15.73 -30.76 2.29
N THR A 52 -15.15 -30.63 1.11
CA THR A 52 -13.74 -30.96 0.88
C THR A 52 -12.95 -29.67 0.75
N LEU A 53 -11.86 -29.55 1.52
CA LEU A 53 -10.91 -28.45 1.49
C LEU A 53 -9.57 -28.94 0.95
N LYS A 54 -8.86 -28.06 0.24
CA LYS A 54 -7.46 -28.28 -0.17
C LYS A 54 -6.62 -27.11 0.30
N GLY A 55 -5.47 -27.40 0.89
CA GLY A 55 -4.61 -26.34 1.41
C GLY A 55 -3.31 -26.87 1.98
N TRP A 56 -2.62 -26.02 2.69
CA TRP A 56 -1.35 -26.31 3.34
C TRP A 56 -1.51 -26.31 4.85
N LEU A 57 -0.79 -27.22 5.52
CA LEU A 57 -0.79 -27.31 6.98
C LEU A 57 0.01 -26.15 7.58
N PHE A 58 -0.67 -25.15 8.11
CA PHE A 58 -0.05 -24.00 8.76
C PHE A 58 0.54 -24.39 10.14
N ASN A 59 -0.19 -25.16 10.93
CA ASN A 59 0.23 -25.63 12.24
C ASN A 59 -0.51 -26.92 12.64
N LYS A 60 0.12 -27.72 13.49
CA LYS A 60 -0.47 -28.95 14.06
C LYS A 60 -0.26 -29.02 15.57
N ARG A 61 -1.30 -29.41 16.27
CA ARG A 61 -1.23 -29.85 17.66
C ARG A 61 -1.79 -31.26 17.77
N SER A 62 -1.18 -32.09 18.58
CA SER A 62 -1.62 -33.46 18.82
C SER A 62 -1.90 -33.68 20.30
N SER A 63 -2.93 -34.46 20.61
CA SER A 63 -3.31 -34.93 21.92
C SER A 63 -3.69 -36.40 21.81
N LYS A 64 -3.91 -37.09 22.91
CA LYS A 64 -4.28 -38.52 22.89
C LYS A 64 -5.56 -38.71 22.04
N GLY A 65 -5.42 -39.40 20.89
CA GLY A 65 -6.54 -39.72 19.99
C GLY A 65 -7.08 -38.53 19.16
N LEU A 66 -6.39 -37.38 19.15
CA LEU A 66 -6.81 -36.17 18.41
C LEU A 66 -5.64 -35.48 17.75
N HIS A 67 -5.85 -35.02 16.50
CA HIS A 67 -5.01 -34.03 15.84
C HIS A 67 -5.83 -32.79 15.52
N PHE A 68 -5.27 -31.62 15.80
CA PHE A 68 -5.80 -30.31 15.44
C PHE A 68 -4.91 -29.74 14.34
N LEU A 69 -5.41 -29.77 13.12
CA LEU A 69 -4.71 -29.28 11.93
C LEU A 69 -5.25 -27.88 11.59
N ILE A 70 -4.38 -26.88 11.60
CA ILE A 70 -4.73 -25.55 11.07
C ILE A 70 -4.41 -25.55 9.59
N LEU A 71 -5.43 -25.59 8.76
CA LEU A 71 -5.32 -25.58 7.30
C LEU A 71 -5.38 -24.16 6.78
N ARG A 72 -4.55 -23.83 5.78
CA ARG A 72 -4.50 -22.55 5.06
C ARG A 72 -4.68 -22.80 3.57
N ASP A 73 -5.58 -22.06 2.91
CA ASP A 73 -5.83 -22.17 1.47
C ASP A 73 -5.63 -20.88 0.68
N GLY A 74 -5.09 -19.84 1.33
CA GLY A 74 -4.91 -18.50 0.74
C GLY A 74 -6.09 -17.56 0.98
N THR A 75 -7.31 -18.04 1.18
CA THR A 75 -8.48 -17.24 1.55
C THR A 75 -8.64 -17.08 3.05
N GLY A 76 -8.09 -18.04 3.84
CA GLY A 76 -8.18 -18.02 5.29
C GLY A 76 -7.45 -19.16 5.97
N LEU A 77 -7.74 -19.29 7.25
CA LEU A 77 -7.28 -20.36 8.13
C LEU A 77 -8.51 -21.03 8.77
N VAL A 78 -8.48 -22.35 8.90
CA VAL A 78 -9.51 -23.11 9.62
C VAL A 78 -8.89 -24.24 10.44
N GLN A 79 -9.45 -24.49 11.62
CA GLN A 79 -9.11 -25.66 12.41
C GLN A 79 -9.86 -26.88 11.89
N CYS A 80 -9.12 -27.95 11.57
CA CYS A 80 -9.65 -29.27 11.22
C CYS A 80 -9.36 -30.23 12.38
N VAL A 81 -10.41 -30.80 12.98
CA VAL A 81 -10.31 -31.69 14.11
C VAL A 81 -10.38 -33.13 13.60
N VAL A 82 -9.28 -33.88 13.73
CA VAL A 82 -9.16 -35.27 13.32
C VAL A 82 -9.22 -36.12 14.58
N ALA A 83 -10.30 -36.86 14.79
CA ALA A 83 -10.46 -37.79 15.88
C ALA A 83 -10.21 -39.23 15.38
N GLN A 84 -9.37 -40.00 16.11
CA GLN A 84 -8.93 -41.33 15.69
C GLN A 84 -10.09 -42.30 15.50
N ASP A 85 -11.15 -42.17 16.30
CA ASP A 85 -12.36 -42.98 16.23
C ASP A 85 -13.37 -42.56 15.16
N LYS A 86 -13.11 -41.43 14.45
CA LYS A 86 -14.00 -40.85 13.43
C LYS A 86 -13.44 -40.93 12.02
N VAL A 87 -12.19 -41.36 11.86
CA VAL A 87 -11.51 -41.45 10.56
C VAL A 87 -10.96 -42.85 10.33
N ASP A 88 -10.73 -43.24 9.09
CA ASP A 88 -10.06 -44.50 8.77
C ASP A 88 -8.56 -44.46 9.12
N ALA A 89 -7.92 -45.64 9.12
CA ALA A 89 -6.50 -45.77 9.46
C ALA A 89 -5.58 -44.98 8.51
N ALA A 90 -5.91 -44.88 7.22
CA ALA A 90 -5.11 -44.15 6.25
C ALA A 90 -5.18 -42.63 6.49
N SER A 91 -6.37 -42.12 6.79
CA SER A 91 -6.58 -40.69 7.16
C SER A 91 -5.87 -40.34 8.46
N TRP A 92 -5.91 -41.21 9.46
CA TRP A 92 -5.18 -41.03 10.72
C TRP A 92 -3.67 -40.95 10.49
N GLN A 93 -3.11 -41.90 9.72
CA GLN A 93 -1.69 -41.92 9.37
C GLN A 93 -1.28 -40.68 8.57
N ALA A 94 -2.12 -40.21 7.64
CA ALA A 94 -1.87 -39.00 6.88
C ALA A 94 -1.83 -37.76 7.80
N ALA A 95 -2.75 -37.66 8.77
CA ALA A 95 -2.77 -36.56 9.74
C ALA A 95 -1.56 -36.64 10.70
N GLU A 96 -1.15 -37.84 11.09
CA GLU A 96 0.01 -38.06 11.95
C GLU A 96 1.32 -37.70 11.25
N ALA A 97 1.49 -38.09 9.98
CA ALA A 97 2.66 -37.80 9.15
C ALA A 97 2.73 -36.35 8.67
N ALA A 98 1.62 -35.60 8.70
CA ALA A 98 1.56 -34.24 8.23
C ALA A 98 2.52 -33.32 8.99
N THR A 99 3.36 -32.58 8.25
CA THR A 99 4.33 -31.59 8.75
C THR A 99 3.98 -30.19 8.26
N GLN A 100 4.58 -29.15 8.84
CA GLN A 100 4.33 -27.75 8.45
C GLN A 100 4.50 -27.56 6.95
N GLU A 101 3.53 -26.86 6.33
CA GLU A 101 3.45 -26.55 4.89
C GLU A 101 3.32 -27.76 3.95
N CYS A 102 3.10 -28.98 4.45
CA CYS A 102 2.64 -30.06 3.57
C CYS A 102 1.25 -29.74 2.98
N ALA A 103 0.99 -30.24 1.77
CA ALA A 103 -0.31 -30.05 1.12
C ALA A 103 -1.27 -31.17 1.48
N LEU A 104 -2.48 -30.79 1.90
CA LEU A 104 -3.52 -31.70 2.37
C LEU A 104 -4.83 -31.50 1.60
N GLU A 105 -5.57 -32.60 1.45
CA GLU A 105 -7.00 -32.61 1.17
C GLU A 105 -7.72 -33.13 2.41
N VAL A 106 -8.69 -32.35 2.89
CA VAL A 106 -9.43 -32.65 4.11
C VAL A 106 -10.92 -32.61 3.80
N THR A 107 -11.64 -33.70 4.12
CA THR A 107 -13.10 -33.75 4.00
C THR A 107 -13.70 -33.87 5.40
N GLY A 108 -14.76 -33.11 5.67
CA GLY A 108 -15.42 -33.13 6.97
C GLY A 108 -16.62 -32.19 7.03
N VAL A 109 -17.32 -32.21 8.16
CA VAL A 109 -18.51 -31.40 8.43
C VAL A 109 -18.10 -30.06 9.04
N VAL A 110 -18.61 -28.97 8.49
CA VAL A 110 -18.39 -27.62 9.02
C VAL A 110 -19.23 -27.40 10.27
N VAL A 111 -18.60 -26.95 11.35
CA VAL A 111 -19.26 -26.63 12.62
C VAL A 111 -18.95 -25.17 12.98
N GLN A 112 -19.96 -24.45 13.46
CA GLN A 112 -19.77 -23.11 13.98
C GLN A 112 -19.11 -23.19 15.37
N ASP A 113 -17.99 -22.50 15.56
CA ASP A 113 -17.33 -22.32 16.86
C ASP A 113 -16.63 -20.94 16.89
N GLU A 114 -17.26 -20.00 17.56
CA GLU A 114 -16.79 -18.60 17.66
C GLU A 114 -15.40 -18.47 18.35
N ARG A 115 -14.95 -19.50 19.06
CA ARG A 115 -13.62 -19.52 19.70
C ARG A 115 -12.51 -19.79 18.70
N GLN A 116 -12.84 -20.27 17.51
CA GLN A 116 -11.88 -20.64 16.46
C GLN A 116 -11.63 -19.50 15.48
N ILE A 117 -10.49 -19.57 14.80
CA ILE A 117 -10.14 -18.64 13.73
C ILE A 117 -11.23 -18.70 12.66
N GLY A 118 -11.81 -17.55 12.32
CA GLY A 118 -12.88 -17.46 11.32
C GLY A 118 -14.26 -17.95 11.79
N GLY A 119 -14.42 -18.25 13.11
CA GLY A 119 -15.72 -18.63 13.69
C GLY A 119 -16.20 -20.04 13.34
N HIS A 120 -15.35 -20.87 12.75
CA HIS A 120 -15.72 -22.21 12.28
C HIS A 120 -14.58 -23.20 12.50
N GLU A 121 -14.96 -24.49 12.61
CA GLU A 121 -14.04 -25.61 12.52
C GLU A 121 -14.59 -26.71 11.61
N VAL A 122 -13.76 -27.65 11.20
CA VAL A 122 -14.16 -28.81 10.39
C VAL A 122 -13.96 -30.08 11.22
N GLN A 123 -15.04 -30.79 11.46
CA GLN A 123 -15.01 -32.15 12.03
C GLN A 123 -14.68 -33.14 10.92
N VAL A 124 -13.46 -33.68 10.95
CA VAL A 124 -12.86 -34.38 9.81
C VAL A 124 -13.35 -35.83 9.75
N CYS A 125 -13.68 -36.28 8.55
CA CYS A 125 -13.97 -37.68 8.25
C CYS A 125 -12.92 -38.31 7.32
N SER A 126 -12.13 -37.51 6.57
CA SER A 126 -11.03 -38.01 5.73
C SER A 126 -9.91 -37.01 5.60
N VAL A 127 -8.66 -37.49 5.60
CA VAL A 127 -7.44 -36.71 5.32
C VAL A 127 -6.61 -37.45 4.29
N ARG A 128 -6.14 -36.70 3.29
CA ARG A 128 -5.19 -37.21 2.29
C ARG A 128 -3.99 -36.27 2.19
N LEU A 129 -2.79 -36.82 2.34
CA LEU A 129 -1.55 -36.11 2.08
C LEU A 129 -1.34 -36.01 0.56
N LEU A 130 -1.37 -34.78 0.03
CA LEU A 130 -1.16 -34.52 -1.41
C LEU A 130 0.32 -34.38 -1.75
N SER A 131 1.07 -33.70 -0.89
CA SER A 131 2.52 -33.53 -1.03
C SER A 131 3.16 -33.32 0.33
N PRO A 132 4.27 -34.01 0.64
CA PRO A 132 5.00 -33.80 1.88
C PRO A 132 5.74 -32.45 1.88
N SER A 133 6.15 -32.03 3.07
CA SER A 133 7.05 -30.90 3.29
C SER A 133 8.07 -31.31 4.34
N GLU A 134 9.34 -31.09 4.04
CA GLU A 134 10.45 -31.42 4.95
C GLU A 134 11.26 -30.15 5.25
N ASN A 135 11.61 -29.98 6.53
CA ASN A 135 12.53 -28.93 6.99
C ASN A 135 12.14 -27.52 6.53
N TYR A 136 10.82 -27.19 6.58
CA TYR A 136 10.35 -25.85 6.21
C TYR A 136 11.09 -24.77 7.02
N PRO A 137 11.77 -23.81 6.37
CA PRO A 137 12.74 -22.95 7.05
C PRO A 137 12.09 -21.90 7.97
N ILE A 138 10.88 -21.42 7.66
CA ILE A 138 10.18 -20.41 8.47
C ILE A 138 9.37 -21.12 9.55
N THR A 139 9.95 -21.19 10.73
CA THR A 139 9.34 -21.81 11.91
C THR A 139 8.51 -20.78 12.72
N PRO A 140 7.72 -21.19 13.73
CA PRO A 140 7.03 -20.26 14.63
C PRO A 140 7.95 -19.40 15.52
N LYS A 141 9.27 -19.54 15.41
CA LYS A 141 10.25 -18.68 16.09
C LYS A 141 10.40 -17.36 15.33
N PRO A 142 10.70 -16.26 16.02
CA PRO A 142 11.07 -15.01 15.34
C PRO A 142 12.30 -15.21 14.45
N HIS A 143 12.24 -14.60 13.27
CA HIS A 143 13.33 -14.61 12.29
C HIS A 143 13.74 -13.17 11.97
N GLY A 144 15.03 -12.95 11.77
CA GLY A 144 15.56 -11.67 11.31
C GLY A 144 15.05 -11.31 9.91
N ILE A 145 15.00 -10.00 9.64
CA ILE A 145 14.43 -9.50 8.38
C ILE A 145 15.22 -9.97 7.14
N GLU A 146 16.54 -10.06 7.23
CA GLU A 146 17.37 -10.53 6.11
C GLU A 146 17.05 -11.98 5.76
N PHE A 147 16.95 -12.85 6.77
CA PHE A 147 16.53 -14.24 6.58
C PHE A 147 15.15 -14.34 5.91
N LEU A 148 14.19 -13.53 6.37
CA LEU A 148 12.84 -13.51 5.79
C LEU A 148 12.85 -13.00 4.35
N MET A 149 13.70 -12.03 4.04
CA MET A 149 13.87 -11.51 2.70
C MET A 149 14.53 -12.52 1.77
N ASP A 150 15.52 -13.28 2.24
CA ASP A 150 16.14 -14.36 1.46
C ASP A 150 15.16 -15.51 1.17
N HIS A 151 14.16 -15.67 2.05
CA HIS A 151 13.08 -16.65 1.91
C HIS A 151 11.75 -15.98 1.52
N ARG A 152 11.77 -14.84 0.82
CA ARG A 152 10.56 -14.04 0.53
C ARG A 152 9.46 -14.86 -0.12
N HIS A 153 9.78 -15.75 -1.06
CA HIS A 153 8.84 -16.66 -1.72
C HIS A 153 8.10 -17.61 -0.75
N LEU A 154 8.71 -17.94 0.38
CA LEU A 154 8.08 -18.71 1.45
C LEU A 154 7.43 -17.80 2.51
N TRP A 155 8.06 -16.65 2.80
CA TRP A 155 7.53 -15.70 3.77
C TRP A 155 6.14 -15.18 3.37
N LEU A 156 5.83 -15.08 2.08
CA LEU A 156 4.48 -14.73 1.57
C LEU A 156 3.36 -15.61 2.15
N ARG A 157 3.67 -16.83 2.61
CA ARG A 157 2.71 -17.75 3.25
C ARG A 157 2.37 -17.35 4.69
N SER A 158 3.13 -16.44 5.30
CA SER A 158 2.94 -15.98 6.68
C SER A 158 1.82 -14.95 6.76
N ARG A 159 1.20 -14.85 7.96
CA ARG A 159 0.02 -14.00 8.20
C ARG A 159 0.24 -12.53 7.88
N ARG A 160 1.40 -11.98 8.25
CA ARG A 160 1.71 -10.55 8.05
C ARG A 160 1.78 -10.16 6.56
N PRO A 161 2.62 -10.78 5.70
CA PRO A 161 2.60 -10.50 4.26
C PRO A 161 1.26 -10.81 3.60
N TRP A 162 0.57 -11.87 4.03
CA TRP A 162 -0.76 -12.21 3.54
C TRP A 162 -1.75 -11.07 3.75
N ALA A 163 -1.82 -10.50 4.97
CA ALA A 163 -2.71 -9.38 5.27
C ALA A 163 -2.35 -8.13 4.45
N ILE A 164 -1.06 -7.75 4.40
CA ILE A 164 -0.59 -6.59 3.64
C ILE A 164 -0.95 -6.70 2.15
N LEU A 165 -0.72 -7.86 1.53
CA LEU A 165 -0.97 -8.04 0.11
C LEU A 165 -2.47 -8.12 -0.23
N ARG A 166 -3.32 -8.56 0.68
CA ARG A 166 -4.78 -8.47 0.52
C ARG A 166 -5.26 -7.02 0.58
N ILE A 167 -4.71 -6.23 1.52
CA ILE A 167 -4.96 -4.77 1.57
C ILE A 167 -4.46 -4.12 0.28
N ARG A 168 -3.23 -4.43 -0.18
CA ARG A 168 -2.71 -3.95 -1.47
C ARG A 168 -3.68 -4.23 -2.63
N ASN A 169 -4.17 -5.47 -2.72
CA ASN A 169 -5.13 -5.83 -3.76
C ASN A 169 -6.41 -4.99 -3.68
N ARG A 170 -6.91 -4.70 -2.46
CA ARG A 170 -8.09 -3.84 -2.28
C ARG A 170 -7.81 -2.40 -2.66
N VAL A 171 -6.64 -1.87 -2.33
CA VAL A 171 -6.21 -0.53 -2.75
C VAL A 171 -6.17 -0.42 -4.28
N VAL A 172 -5.58 -1.41 -4.97
CA VAL A 172 -5.56 -1.47 -6.44
C VAL A 172 -6.99 -1.47 -7.01
N TRP A 173 -7.86 -2.28 -6.45
CA TRP A 173 -9.27 -2.33 -6.86
C TRP A 173 -9.98 -0.98 -6.64
N ALA A 174 -9.78 -0.34 -5.49
CA ALA A 174 -10.36 0.97 -5.17
C ALA A 174 -9.91 2.03 -6.18
N ILE A 175 -8.62 2.06 -6.52
CA ILE A 175 -8.06 2.97 -7.52
C ILE A 175 -8.76 2.80 -8.88
N HIS A 176 -8.84 1.58 -9.39
CA HIS A 176 -9.51 1.32 -10.66
C HIS A 176 -10.99 1.71 -10.63
N THR A 177 -11.71 1.35 -9.57
CA THR A 177 -13.13 1.68 -9.41
C THR A 177 -13.33 3.19 -9.39
N PHE A 178 -12.52 3.92 -8.63
CA PHE A 178 -12.57 5.38 -8.53
C PHE A 178 -12.47 6.06 -9.89
N PHE A 179 -11.46 5.72 -10.67
CA PHE A 179 -11.23 6.36 -11.96
C PHE A 179 -12.25 5.92 -13.02
N GLN A 180 -12.57 4.63 -13.10
CA GLN A 180 -13.51 4.11 -14.09
C GLN A 180 -14.93 4.69 -13.88
N GLU A 181 -15.40 4.80 -12.65
CA GLU A 181 -16.70 5.38 -12.33
C GLU A 181 -16.79 6.89 -12.64
N ARG A 182 -15.64 7.57 -12.71
CA ARG A 182 -15.53 9.00 -13.09
C ARG A 182 -15.25 9.22 -14.57
N GLY A 183 -15.28 8.15 -15.38
CA GLY A 183 -15.09 8.20 -16.82
C GLY A 183 -13.65 8.44 -17.27
N PHE A 184 -12.67 8.08 -16.44
CA PHE A 184 -11.28 8.04 -16.87
C PHE A 184 -11.01 6.78 -17.70
N LEU A 185 -10.16 6.91 -18.70
CA LEU A 185 -9.68 5.79 -19.50
C LEU A 185 -8.31 5.34 -18.99
N GLN A 186 -8.16 4.05 -18.63
CA GLN A 186 -6.84 3.48 -18.37
C GLN A 186 -6.11 3.25 -19.68
N LEU A 187 -4.89 3.78 -19.80
CA LEU A 187 -4.00 3.58 -20.93
C LEU A 187 -2.60 3.26 -20.43
N ASP A 188 -1.86 2.46 -21.19
CA ASP A 188 -0.54 2.01 -20.79
C ASP A 188 0.54 2.91 -21.38
N ALA A 189 1.49 3.36 -20.52
CA ALA A 189 2.70 4.02 -20.96
C ALA A 189 3.79 2.96 -21.26
N PRO A 190 4.71 3.23 -22.20
CA PRO A 190 5.82 2.32 -22.45
C PRO A 190 6.78 2.27 -21.25
N ILE A 191 7.25 1.05 -20.95
CA ILE A 191 8.30 0.83 -19.92
C ILE A 191 9.68 1.23 -20.46
N LEU A 192 9.92 0.99 -21.75
CA LEU A 192 11.17 1.38 -22.42
C LEU A 192 10.99 2.76 -23.05
N THR A 193 11.85 3.69 -22.70
CA THR A 193 11.75 5.10 -23.16
C THR A 193 13.11 5.66 -23.54
N GLY A 194 13.12 6.61 -24.50
CA GLY A 194 14.30 7.41 -24.81
C GLY A 194 14.42 8.68 -23.95
N ASN A 195 13.43 8.95 -23.08
CA ASN A 195 13.32 10.22 -22.33
C ASN A 195 13.53 10.04 -20.83
N ALA A 196 14.20 11.00 -20.20
CA ALA A 196 14.19 11.17 -18.75
C ALA A 196 13.01 12.08 -18.34
N VAL A 197 12.27 11.72 -17.31
CA VAL A 197 11.18 12.52 -16.72
C VAL A 197 11.70 13.28 -15.50
N GLU A 198 12.44 12.59 -14.62
CA GLU A 198 13.00 13.13 -13.38
C GLU A 198 14.51 12.90 -13.36
N GLY A 199 15.31 13.87 -13.73
CA GLY A 199 16.76 13.84 -13.63
C GLY A 199 17.45 12.63 -14.31
N THR A 200 18.54 12.86 -15.01
CA THR A 200 19.26 11.82 -15.78
C THR A 200 20.10 10.86 -14.93
N THR A 201 20.33 11.18 -13.65
CA THR A 201 21.24 10.43 -12.77
C THR A 201 20.61 9.18 -12.13
N THR A 202 19.29 9.03 -12.21
CA THR A 202 18.51 7.94 -11.57
C THR A 202 17.87 6.99 -12.58
N LEU A 203 18.43 6.91 -13.80
CA LEU A 203 17.94 6.06 -14.89
C LEU A 203 18.65 4.69 -14.87
N PHE A 204 17.88 3.62 -15.09
CA PHE A 204 18.42 2.32 -15.50
C PHE A 204 18.58 2.33 -17.03
N GLU A 205 19.81 2.42 -17.51
CA GLU A 205 20.14 2.35 -18.94
C GLU A 205 20.14 0.90 -19.43
N ILE A 206 19.62 0.67 -20.60
CA ILE A 206 19.60 -0.61 -21.30
C ILE A 206 20.05 -0.45 -22.74
N ASP A 207 20.64 -1.52 -23.32
CA ASP A 207 20.87 -1.61 -24.76
C ASP A 207 19.56 -2.05 -25.46
N TYR A 208 19.06 -1.21 -26.37
CA TYR A 208 17.89 -1.48 -27.17
C TYR A 208 18.30 -1.62 -28.64
N PHE A 209 18.75 -2.81 -29.00
CA PHE A 209 19.20 -3.13 -30.36
C PHE A 209 20.32 -2.22 -30.90
N GLY A 210 21.24 -1.80 -30.03
CA GLY A 210 22.35 -0.90 -30.37
C GLY A 210 22.04 0.59 -30.11
N GLU A 211 20.83 0.91 -29.69
CA GLU A 211 20.44 2.26 -29.23
C GLU A 211 20.32 2.29 -27.70
N LYS A 212 20.52 3.46 -27.11
CA LYS A 212 20.30 3.65 -25.66
C LYS A 212 18.82 3.83 -25.39
N ALA A 213 18.30 3.04 -24.45
CA ALA A 213 16.98 3.22 -23.87
C ALA A 213 17.07 3.17 -22.34
N TYR A 214 16.00 3.53 -21.68
CA TYR A 214 15.91 3.58 -20.22
C TYR A 214 14.63 2.90 -19.76
N LEU A 215 14.66 2.35 -18.54
CA LEU A 215 13.43 1.97 -17.84
C LEU A 215 12.73 3.24 -17.34
N SER A 216 11.43 3.33 -17.59
CA SER A 216 10.63 4.54 -17.32
C SER A 216 10.57 4.88 -15.84
N GLN A 217 10.80 6.16 -15.51
CA GLN A 217 10.65 6.71 -14.15
C GLN A 217 9.21 7.12 -13.85
N SER A 218 8.36 7.32 -14.87
CA SER A 218 6.97 7.78 -14.80
C SER A 218 6.30 7.62 -16.17
N GLY A 219 5.01 7.38 -16.17
CA GLY A 219 4.17 7.38 -17.38
C GLY A 219 3.68 8.76 -17.79
N GLN A 220 3.96 9.81 -17.00
CA GLN A 220 3.36 11.16 -17.13
C GLN A 220 3.44 11.76 -18.51
N LEU A 221 4.63 11.83 -19.12
CA LEU A 221 4.78 12.52 -20.43
C LEU A 221 3.91 11.87 -21.51
N TYR A 222 3.78 10.55 -21.48
CA TYR A 222 2.90 9.81 -22.38
C TYR A 222 1.42 10.00 -22.00
N ALA A 223 1.11 10.06 -20.70
CA ALA A 223 -0.24 10.33 -20.22
C ALA A 223 -0.73 11.73 -20.62
N GLU A 224 0.15 12.75 -20.65
CA GLU A 224 -0.20 14.08 -21.17
C GLU A 224 -0.62 14.01 -22.66
N ALA A 225 0.11 13.25 -23.48
CA ALA A 225 -0.28 13.05 -24.87
C ALA A 225 -1.63 12.33 -25.01
N MET A 226 -1.86 11.32 -24.15
CA MET A 226 -3.14 10.60 -24.13
C MET A 226 -4.28 11.50 -23.63
N ALA A 227 -4.04 12.37 -22.66
CA ALA A 227 -5.03 13.33 -22.15
C ALA A 227 -5.48 14.33 -23.21
N MET A 228 -4.57 14.77 -24.11
CA MET A 228 -4.92 15.63 -25.26
C MET A 228 -5.83 14.91 -26.28
N ALA A 229 -5.86 13.58 -26.28
CA ALA A 229 -6.72 12.80 -27.17
C ALA A 229 -8.04 12.35 -26.50
N PHE A 230 -8.00 12.01 -25.20
CA PHE A 230 -9.09 11.34 -24.49
C PHE A 230 -9.66 12.16 -23.31
N GLY A 231 -9.09 13.29 -22.99
CA GLY A 231 -9.54 14.21 -21.95
C GLY A 231 -9.14 13.83 -20.53
N LYS A 232 -9.56 12.66 -20.06
CA LYS A 232 -9.24 12.12 -18.72
C LYS A 232 -8.68 10.72 -18.83
N VAL A 233 -7.43 10.54 -18.47
CA VAL A 233 -6.73 9.26 -18.55
C VAL A 233 -5.99 8.96 -17.26
N TYR A 234 -5.61 7.71 -17.05
CA TYR A 234 -4.63 7.33 -16.05
C TYR A 234 -3.78 6.16 -16.52
N THR A 235 -2.50 6.19 -16.19
CA THR A 235 -1.63 5.03 -16.28
C THR A 235 -1.59 4.31 -14.93
N PHE A 236 -1.37 3.01 -14.93
CA PHE A 236 -1.12 2.23 -13.72
C PHE A 236 -0.11 1.14 -14.04
N GLY A 237 1.12 1.38 -13.69
CA GLY A 237 2.22 0.51 -14.09
C GLY A 237 3.47 0.61 -13.23
N PRO A 238 4.47 -0.25 -13.52
CA PRO A 238 5.75 -0.23 -12.85
C PRO A 238 6.56 0.99 -13.29
N THR A 239 7.29 1.57 -12.33
CA THR A 239 8.24 2.65 -12.51
C THR A 239 9.58 2.28 -11.89
N PHE A 240 10.67 2.85 -12.39
CA PHE A 240 12.02 2.43 -12.06
C PHE A 240 12.88 3.64 -11.73
N ARG A 241 13.54 3.63 -10.58
CA ARG A 241 14.49 4.67 -10.17
C ARG A 241 15.79 4.05 -9.68
N ALA A 242 16.89 4.36 -10.33
CA ALA A 242 18.23 3.85 -10.00
C ALA A 242 18.87 4.61 -8.82
N GLU A 243 18.05 5.01 -7.86
CA GLU A 243 18.51 5.73 -6.67
C GLU A 243 19.29 4.82 -5.73
N LYS A 244 20.49 5.26 -5.33
CA LYS A 244 21.32 4.53 -4.34
C LYS A 244 20.86 4.84 -2.90
N SER A 245 19.56 4.78 -2.65
CA SER A 245 18.95 5.05 -1.37
C SER A 245 18.76 3.76 -0.55
N LYS A 246 19.11 3.82 0.74
CA LYS A 246 18.86 2.74 1.72
C LYS A 246 17.71 3.09 2.68
N THR A 247 16.89 4.09 2.36
CA THR A 247 15.78 4.49 3.23
C THR A 247 14.66 3.46 3.20
N ARG A 248 13.81 3.51 4.20
CA ARG A 248 12.63 2.63 4.32
C ARG A 248 11.46 3.00 3.36
N ARG A 249 11.57 4.12 2.61
CA ARG A 249 10.54 4.65 1.71
C ARG A 249 10.86 4.44 0.22
N HIS A 250 12.02 3.83 -0.13
CA HIS A 250 12.47 3.68 -1.51
C HIS A 250 12.61 2.22 -1.94
N LEU A 251 12.15 1.96 -3.14
CA LEU A 251 12.39 0.76 -3.94
C LEU A 251 12.97 1.20 -5.28
N THR A 252 13.72 0.35 -5.95
CA THR A 252 14.24 0.62 -7.30
C THR A 252 13.21 0.28 -8.38
N GLU A 253 12.21 -0.52 -8.05
CA GLU A 253 11.03 -0.86 -8.86
C GLU A 253 9.79 -0.77 -7.97
N PHE A 254 8.80 0.01 -8.36
CA PHE A 254 7.55 0.24 -7.62
C PHE A 254 6.42 0.58 -8.60
N TRP A 255 5.20 0.68 -8.11
CA TRP A 255 4.03 0.94 -8.94
C TRP A 255 3.47 2.34 -8.70
N MET A 256 3.15 3.03 -9.79
CA MET A 256 2.46 4.32 -9.74
C MET A 256 1.12 4.27 -10.46
N VAL A 257 0.19 5.04 -9.92
CA VAL A 257 -1.02 5.45 -10.61
C VAL A 257 -0.87 6.93 -10.97
N GLU A 258 -1.01 7.27 -12.23
CA GLU A 258 -0.71 8.59 -12.76
C GLU A 258 -1.86 9.10 -13.65
N PRO A 259 -2.90 9.76 -13.06
CA PRO A 259 -3.94 10.43 -13.82
C PRO A 259 -3.43 11.72 -14.45
N GLU A 260 -3.88 12.01 -15.69
CA GLU A 260 -3.69 13.27 -16.39
C GLU A 260 -5.02 13.74 -16.98
N MET A 261 -5.34 15.00 -16.79
CA MET A 261 -6.62 15.59 -17.15
C MET A 261 -6.46 16.87 -17.93
N ALA A 262 -6.96 16.89 -19.16
CA ALA A 262 -7.10 18.12 -19.93
C ALA A 262 -8.16 19.04 -19.28
N PHE A 263 -7.92 20.35 -19.36
CA PHE A 263 -8.78 21.41 -18.80
C PHE A 263 -8.87 21.46 -17.27
N TYR A 264 -7.98 20.77 -16.56
CA TYR A 264 -7.87 20.82 -15.10
C TYR A 264 -6.78 21.83 -14.70
N ASP A 265 -7.07 22.65 -13.71
CA ASP A 265 -6.12 23.51 -13.01
C ASP A 265 -5.59 22.84 -11.72
N LEU A 266 -4.76 23.55 -10.97
CA LEU A 266 -4.19 23.04 -9.72
C LEU A 266 -5.26 22.72 -8.67
N GLU A 267 -6.31 23.56 -8.54
CA GLU A 267 -7.36 23.39 -7.53
C GLU A 267 -8.19 22.12 -7.81
N MET A 268 -8.55 21.92 -9.08
CA MET A 268 -9.26 20.71 -9.51
C MET A 268 -8.40 19.45 -9.32
N ASN A 269 -7.09 19.57 -9.54
CA ASN A 269 -6.14 18.48 -9.34
C ASN A 269 -6.02 18.08 -7.86
N MET A 270 -5.88 19.07 -6.97
CA MET A 270 -5.86 18.85 -5.51
C MET A 270 -7.16 18.19 -5.01
N ALA A 271 -8.31 18.64 -5.50
CA ALA A 271 -9.60 18.06 -5.14
C ALA A 271 -9.72 16.59 -5.57
N LEU A 272 -9.28 16.26 -6.78
CA LEU A 272 -9.29 14.87 -7.27
C LEU A 272 -8.35 13.96 -6.46
N ALA A 273 -7.16 14.44 -6.10
CA ALA A 273 -6.20 13.71 -5.27
C ALA A 273 -6.77 13.43 -3.87
N GLU A 274 -7.40 14.42 -3.26
CA GLU A 274 -8.09 14.29 -1.97
C GLU A 274 -9.21 13.24 -2.04
N GLU A 275 -10.10 13.33 -3.02
CA GLU A 275 -11.18 12.37 -3.22
C GLU A 275 -10.67 10.94 -3.41
N LEU A 276 -9.59 10.76 -4.18
CA LEU A 276 -8.96 9.45 -4.40
C LEU A 276 -8.46 8.85 -3.10
N VAL A 277 -7.72 9.60 -2.30
CA VAL A 277 -7.15 9.12 -1.03
C VAL A 277 -8.27 8.74 -0.06
N VAL A 278 -9.30 9.58 0.08
CA VAL A 278 -10.47 9.28 0.92
C VAL A 278 -11.17 8.00 0.44
N HIS A 279 -11.41 7.87 -0.87
CA HIS A 279 -12.04 6.67 -1.45
C HIS A 279 -11.25 5.40 -1.15
N ILE A 280 -9.92 5.41 -1.34
CA ILE A 280 -9.05 4.27 -1.06
C ILE A 280 -9.16 3.85 0.41
N VAL A 281 -9.04 4.80 1.33
CA VAL A 281 -9.06 4.52 2.78
C VAL A 281 -10.41 3.97 3.21
N GLN A 282 -11.52 4.59 2.76
CA GLN A 282 -12.87 4.11 3.08
C GLN A 282 -13.15 2.71 2.53
N GLU A 283 -12.66 2.41 1.32
CA GLU A 283 -12.81 1.08 0.73
C GLU A 283 -12.03 0.01 1.51
N VAL A 284 -10.82 0.33 1.97
CA VAL A 284 -10.03 -0.58 2.82
C VAL A 284 -10.68 -0.79 4.18
N LEU A 285 -11.15 0.27 4.84
CA LEU A 285 -11.86 0.19 6.11
C LEU A 285 -13.11 -0.70 6.01
N ARG A 286 -13.85 -0.60 4.91
CA ARG A 286 -15.05 -1.39 4.65
C ARG A 286 -14.75 -2.86 4.40
N SER A 287 -13.63 -3.19 3.73
CA SER A 287 -13.40 -4.50 3.14
C SER A 287 -12.27 -5.31 3.78
N CYS A 288 -11.36 -4.67 4.54
CA CYS A 288 -10.13 -5.30 5.05
C CYS A 288 -9.92 -5.07 6.56
N ARG A 289 -11.01 -4.93 7.33
CA ARG A 289 -10.91 -4.66 8.77
C ARG A 289 -10.16 -5.76 9.53
N MET A 290 -10.42 -7.01 9.18
CA MET A 290 -9.73 -8.17 9.77
C MET A 290 -8.22 -8.14 9.50
N GLU A 291 -7.82 -7.80 8.28
CA GLU A 291 -6.40 -7.69 7.90
C GLU A 291 -5.71 -6.53 8.64
N LEU A 292 -6.38 -5.38 8.80
CA LEU A 292 -5.87 -4.25 9.58
C LEU A 292 -5.69 -4.61 11.05
N GLU A 293 -6.67 -5.26 11.68
CA GLU A 293 -6.60 -5.76 13.05
C GLU A 293 -5.48 -6.80 13.23
N MET A 294 -5.30 -7.69 12.25
CA MET A 294 -4.21 -8.68 12.25
C MET A 294 -2.82 -8.03 12.22
N LEU A 295 -2.70 -6.88 11.58
CA LEU A 295 -1.47 -6.08 11.55
C LEU A 295 -1.27 -5.21 12.81
N GLY A 296 -2.28 -5.12 13.69
CA GLY A 296 -2.27 -4.22 14.84
C GLY A 296 -2.40 -2.74 14.44
N ARG A 297 -3.02 -2.47 13.29
CA ARG A 297 -3.20 -1.10 12.78
C ARG A 297 -4.20 -0.32 13.64
N ASP A 298 -3.84 0.90 14.03
CA ASP A 298 -4.80 1.84 14.63
C ASP A 298 -5.84 2.25 13.56
N VAL A 299 -6.99 1.59 13.61
CA VAL A 299 -8.08 1.83 12.68
C VAL A 299 -8.69 3.21 12.88
N ALA A 300 -8.71 3.74 14.11
CA ALA A 300 -9.26 5.06 14.40
C ALA A 300 -8.47 6.18 13.69
N ALA A 301 -7.16 6.01 13.49
CA ALA A 301 -6.35 6.92 12.69
C ALA A 301 -6.81 6.97 11.23
N LEU A 302 -7.16 5.83 10.64
CA LEU A 302 -7.69 5.76 9.27
C LEU A 302 -9.14 6.30 9.17
N GLU A 303 -9.97 6.11 10.19
CA GLU A 303 -11.35 6.62 10.24
C GLU A 303 -11.40 8.16 10.25
N ARG A 304 -10.35 8.85 10.68
CA ARG A 304 -10.22 10.31 10.62
C ARG A 304 -9.88 10.85 9.22
N VAL A 305 -9.52 9.97 8.28
CA VAL A 305 -9.20 10.38 6.90
C VAL A 305 -10.47 10.72 6.13
N GLN A 306 -10.83 11.99 6.18
CA GLN A 306 -12.02 12.56 5.55
C GLN A 306 -11.68 13.93 4.95
N ALA A 307 -12.35 14.28 3.85
CA ALA A 307 -12.28 15.62 3.27
C ALA A 307 -12.98 16.66 4.18
N PRO A 308 -12.57 17.94 4.15
CA PRO A 308 -11.42 18.44 3.40
C PRO A 308 -10.08 18.18 4.08
N PHE A 309 -9.03 17.98 3.27
CA PHE A 309 -7.66 17.98 3.78
C PHE A 309 -7.17 19.40 4.02
N PRO A 310 -6.40 19.66 5.09
CA PRO A 310 -5.70 20.92 5.25
C PRO A 310 -4.82 21.21 4.04
N ARG A 311 -4.89 22.44 3.51
CA ARG A 311 -4.08 22.92 2.39
C ARG A 311 -3.15 24.02 2.88
N LEU A 312 -1.89 23.90 2.58
CA LEU A 312 -0.85 24.85 2.93
C LEU A 312 -0.09 25.24 1.66
N THR A 313 0.13 26.50 1.45
CA THR A 313 1.19 26.90 0.53
C THR A 313 2.54 26.44 1.07
N TYR A 314 3.51 26.25 0.19
CA TYR A 314 4.88 25.93 0.62
C TYR A 314 5.43 26.97 1.62
N THR A 315 5.12 28.25 1.43
CA THR A 315 5.54 29.31 2.34
C THR A 315 4.93 29.14 3.74
N GLU A 316 3.62 28.89 3.84
CA GLU A 316 2.95 28.58 5.11
C GLU A 316 3.51 27.32 5.76
N ALA A 317 3.81 26.30 4.98
CA ALA A 317 4.43 25.06 5.49
C ALA A 317 5.84 25.33 6.05
N VAL A 318 6.64 26.18 5.41
CA VAL A 318 7.97 26.61 5.92
C VAL A 318 7.83 27.43 7.20
N GLU A 319 6.85 28.34 7.29
CA GLU A 319 6.58 29.11 8.51
C GLU A 319 6.16 28.20 9.66
N LEU A 320 5.25 27.25 9.39
CA LEU A 320 4.81 26.27 10.38
C LEU A 320 5.98 25.39 10.85
N LEU A 321 6.81 24.92 9.93
CA LEU A 321 7.98 24.09 10.23
C LEU A 321 8.96 24.79 11.19
N ARG A 322 9.17 26.11 10.99
CA ARG A 322 10.06 26.93 11.82
C ARG A 322 9.46 27.40 13.14
N SER A 323 8.17 27.19 13.36
CA SER A 323 7.41 27.73 14.48
C SER A 323 7.83 27.13 15.83
N ASP A 324 7.58 27.88 16.91
CA ASP A 324 7.73 27.35 18.27
C ASP A 324 6.72 26.22 18.58
N GLU A 325 5.63 26.13 17.83
CA GLU A 325 4.67 25.03 17.94
C GLU A 325 5.30 23.72 17.47
N THR A 326 5.99 23.73 16.33
CA THR A 326 6.77 22.58 15.84
C THR A 326 7.81 22.13 16.86
N ALA A 327 8.58 23.07 17.46
CA ALA A 327 9.54 22.72 18.49
C ALA A 327 8.86 22.07 19.72
N ARG A 328 7.69 22.58 20.16
CA ARG A 328 6.91 21.96 21.25
C ARG A 328 6.41 20.55 20.90
N LEU A 329 5.96 20.31 19.67
CA LEU A 329 5.55 18.97 19.23
C LEU A 329 6.71 17.98 19.26
N ILE A 330 7.89 18.39 18.81
CA ILE A 330 9.10 17.56 18.84
C ILE A 330 9.48 17.24 20.30
N GLN A 331 9.47 18.23 21.21
CA GLN A 331 9.75 18.00 22.62
C GLN A 331 8.70 17.08 23.28
N ALA A 332 7.43 17.26 22.97
CA ALA A 332 6.37 16.37 23.47
C ALA A 332 6.59 14.92 22.97
N ARG A 333 7.02 14.75 21.74
CA ARG A 333 7.38 13.43 21.19
C ARG A 333 8.57 12.81 21.93
N ILE A 334 9.61 13.58 22.22
CA ILE A 334 10.77 13.13 22.99
C ILE A 334 10.35 12.63 24.37
N GLU A 335 9.50 13.40 25.08
CA GLU A 335 9.02 12.99 26.41
C GLU A 335 8.14 11.74 26.36
N ALA A 336 7.26 11.62 25.35
CA ALA A 336 6.43 10.43 25.13
C ALA A 336 7.29 9.18 24.86
N LEU A 337 8.34 9.30 24.05
CA LEU A 337 9.26 8.18 23.77
C LEU A 337 10.06 7.76 24.99
N LYS A 338 10.54 8.70 25.80
CA LYS A 338 11.23 8.40 27.05
C LYS A 338 10.30 7.69 28.06
N GLU A 339 9.03 8.06 28.09
CA GLU A 339 8.05 7.38 28.94
C GLU A 339 7.76 5.97 28.43
N GLU A 340 7.56 5.79 27.11
CA GLU A 340 7.40 4.47 26.48
C GLU A 340 8.62 3.58 26.75
N GLN A 341 9.83 4.12 26.62
CA GLN A 341 11.08 3.42 26.93
C GLN A 341 11.08 2.90 28.37
N ARG A 342 10.75 3.76 29.34
CA ARG A 342 10.66 3.36 30.77
C ARG A 342 9.63 2.24 30.99
N GLN A 343 8.47 2.32 30.35
CA GLN A 343 7.42 1.30 30.46
C GLN A 343 7.87 -0.05 29.87
N LEU A 344 8.52 -0.04 28.71
CA LEU A 344 9.03 -1.26 28.08
C LEU A 344 10.17 -1.89 28.88
N GLU A 345 11.07 -1.10 29.47
CA GLU A 345 12.11 -1.59 30.37
C GLU A 345 11.52 -2.22 31.64
N ALA A 346 10.50 -1.59 32.23
CA ALA A 346 9.78 -2.15 33.37
C ALA A 346 9.06 -3.46 33.01
N GLU A 347 8.41 -3.54 31.86
CA GLU A 347 7.80 -4.77 31.33
C GLU A 347 8.84 -5.89 31.16
N LYS A 348 10.03 -5.57 30.66
CA LYS A 348 11.15 -6.52 30.52
C LYS A 348 11.59 -7.10 31.87
N VAL A 349 11.70 -6.27 32.90
CA VAL A 349 12.03 -6.72 34.26
C VAL A 349 10.96 -7.65 34.79
N GLU A 350 9.68 -7.32 34.63
CA GLU A 350 8.57 -8.16 35.07
C GLU A 350 8.51 -9.49 34.28
N ASN A 351 8.74 -9.46 32.98
CA ASN A 351 8.79 -10.67 32.15
C ASN A 351 9.89 -11.64 32.60
N ARG A 352 11.08 -11.13 32.94
CA ARG A 352 12.16 -11.96 33.51
C ARG A 352 11.78 -12.59 34.83
N ARG A 353 11.06 -11.85 35.70
CA ARG A 353 10.58 -12.38 36.98
C ARG A 353 9.57 -13.52 36.75
N ARG A 354 8.62 -13.35 35.82
CA ARG A 354 7.60 -14.34 35.49
C ARG A 354 8.17 -15.57 34.79
N TYR A 355 9.21 -15.40 33.99
CA TYR A 355 9.83 -16.49 33.22
C TYR A 355 10.30 -17.67 34.09
N GLY A 356 10.82 -17.38 35.31
CA GLY A 356 11.29 -18.42 36.23
C GLY A 356 10.19 -19.38 36.70
N GLN A 357 8.95 -18.92 36.77
CA GLN A 357 7.79 -19.71 37.26
C GLN A 357 6.85 -20.14 36.12
N ALA A 358 7.07 -19.67 34.90
CA ALA A 358 6.18 -19.87 33.77
C ALA A 358 6.25 -21.29 33.19
N LYS A 359 5.11 -21.81 32.74
CA LYS A 359 5.02 -23.04 31.94
C LYS A 359 5.57 -22.81 30.52
N GLN A 360 5.94 -23.90 29.82
CA GLN A 360 6.57 -23.83 28.51
C GLN A 360 5.82 -22.96 27.46
N ALA A 361 4.49 -22.98 27.46
CA ALA A 361 3.69 -22.16 26.56
C ALA A 361 3.78 -20.66 26.89
N GLU A 362 3.84 -20.31 28.19
CA GLU A 362 4.00 -18.95 28.66
C GLU A 362 5.44 -18.43 28.43
N LYS A 363 6.44 -19.28 28.66
CA LYS A 363 7.84 -18.94 28.33
C LYS A 363 7.99 -18.53 26.86
N ARG A 364 7.39 -19.29 25.93
CA ARG A 364 7.40 -18.94 24.51
C ARG A 364 6.74 -17.58 24.20
N ARG A 365 5.66 -17.22 24.95
CA ARG A 365 5.02 -15.91 24.81
C ARG A 365 5.93 -14.79 25.32
N ILE A 366 6.59 -14.99 26.46
CA ILE A 366 7.53 -14.06 27.03
C ILE A 366 8.71 -13.87 26.09
N ASP A 367 9.31 -14.94 25.58
CA ASP A 367 10.41 -14.88 24.60
C ASP A 367 10.02 -14.05 23.36
N ALA A 368 8.83 -14.29 22.80
CA ALA A 368 8.33 -13.54 21.64
C ALA A 368 8.14 -12.07 21.99
N ARG A 369 7.56 -11.75 23.15
CA ARG A 369 7.34 -10.39 23.61
C ARG A 369 8.64 -9.64 23.91
N GLU A 370 9.64 -10.30 24.47
CA GLU A 370 10.97 -9.71 24.69
C GLU A 370 11.65 -9.29 23.37
N ILE A 371 11.47 -10.05 22.31
CA ILE A 371 12.00 -9.69 20.98
C ILE A 371 11.32 -8.42 20.45
N GLU A 372 9.99 -8.34 20.57
CA GLU A 372 9.23 -7.13 20.19
C GLU A 372 9.68 -5.91 21.00
N ILE A 373 9.82 -6.08 22.32
CA ILE A 373 10.29 -5.01 23.22
C ILE A 373 11.69 -4.55 22.82
N ASN A 374 12.63 -5.48 22.59
CA ASN A 374 14.00 -5.12 22.22
C ASN A 374 14.04 -4.36 20.90
N GLN A 375 13.27 -4.81 19.90
CA GLN A 375 13.18 -4.11 18.62
C GLN A 375 12.59 -2.71 18.80
N ARG A 376 11.53 -2.57 19.61
CA ARG A 376 10.92 -1.26 19.87
C ARG A 376 11.85 -0.32 20.62
N LEU A 377 12.60 -0.83 21.61
CA LEU A 377 13.60 -0.05 22.33
C LEU A 377 14.71 0.45 21.39
N GLU A 378 15.19 -0.38 20.50
CA GLU A 378 16.18 0.02 19.47
C GLU A 378 15.62 1.10 18.53
N ASP A 379 14.34 0.98 18.12
CA ASP A 379 13.69 1.98 17.28
C ASP A 379 13.50 3.32 18.03
N ILE A 380 13.12 3.27 19.33
CA ILE A 380 13.00 4.45 20.20
C ILE A 380 14.35 5.15 20.37
N GLU A 381 15.41 4.41 20.61
CA GLU A 381 16.77 4.96 20.75
C GLU A 381 17.17 5.74 19.50
N LYS A 382 16.99 5.15 18.30
CA LYS A 382 17.25 5.81 17.02
C LYS A 382 16.38 7.06 16.82
N GLU A 383 15.10 7.00 17.21
CA GLU A 383 14.20 8.14 17.09
C GLU A 383 14.63 9.28 18.02
N LEU A 384 14.99 8.97 19.28
CA LEU A 384 15.50 9.94 20.25
C LEU A 384 16.83 10.59 19.83
N GLU A 385 17.71 9.86 19.16
CA GLU A 385 18.95 10.40 18.58
C GLU A 385 18.67 11.38 17.43
N ASN A 386 17.64 11.12 16.61
CA ASN A 386 17.32 11.93 15.45
C ASN A 386 16.48 13.16 15.77
N LEU A 387 15.59 13.13 16.75
CA LEU A 387 14.64 14.21 17.03
C LEU A 387 15.29 15.57 17.30
N PRO A 388 16.41 15.68 18.04
CA PRO A 388 17.11 16.97 18.19
C PRO A 388 17.69 17.51 16.87
N LEU A 389 18.11 16.62 15.96
CA LEU A 389 18.61 16.99 14.62
C LEU A 389 17.45 17.48 13.75
N TRP A 390 16.27 16.86 13.86
CA TRP A 390 15.07 17.29 13.17
C TRP A 390 14.59 18.65 13.66
N GLU A 391 14.63 18.92 14.97
CA GLU A 391 14.30 20.23 15.52
C GLU A 391 15.24 21.31 14.97
N ALA A 392 16.54 21.05 14.95
CA ALA A 392 17.52 21.99 14.41
C ALA A 392 17.32 22.22 12.90
N SER A 393 17.06 21.15 12.12
CA SER A 393 16.75 21.23 10.70
C SER A 393 15.50 22.07 10.43
N ALA A 394 14.41 21.76 11.13
CA ALA A 394 13.15 22.48 10.99
C ALA A 394 13.29 23.98 11.32
N ARG A 395 13.94 24.31 12.43
CA ARG A 395 14.16 25.70 12.87
C ARG A 395 14.98 26.52 11.87
N HIS A 396 15.97 25.89 11.22
CA HIS A 396 16.88 26.55 10.28
C HIS A 396 16.57 26.27 8.81
N PHE A 397 15.42 25.67 8.52
CA PHE A 397 15.02 25.35 7.15
C PHE A 397 15.03 26.60 6.28
N GLN A 398 15.65 26.54 5.12
CA GLN A 398 15.74 27.69 4.20
C GLN A 398 14.62 27.63 3.17
N TRP A 399 13.90 28.75 3.00
CA TRP A 399 12.92 28.88 1.94
C TRP A 399 13.62 28.68 0.58
N GLY A 400 13.05 27.88 -0.29
CA GLY A 400 13.63 27.52 -1.58
C GLY A 400 14.26 26.12 -1.62
N ASN A 401 14.43 25.46 -0.46
CA ASN A 401 14.87 24.06 -0.40
C ASN A 401 13.68 23.12 -0.58
N ASP A 402 13.95 21.90 -1.04
CA ASP A 402 12.96 20.83 -1.03
C ASP A 402 12.80 20.25 0.39
N PHE A 403 11.59 19.78 0.75
CA PHE A 403 11.37 19.13 2.03
C PHE A 403 12.02 17.75 2.06
N GLY A 404 12.82 17.52 3.09
CA GLY A 404 13.34 16.19 3.38
C GLY A 404 12.33 15.33 4.17
N ASN A 405 12.64 14.04 4.32
CA ASN A 405 11.79 13.09 5.05
C ASN A 405 11.46 13.53 6.49
N SER A 406 12.39 14.20 7.18
CA SER A 406 12.18 14.75 8.52
C SER A 406 11.18 15.90 8.51
N ASP A 407 11.32 16.80 7.52
CA ASP A 407 10.49 17.99 7.40
C ASP A 407 9.03 17.61 7.12
N GLU A 408 8.81 16.71 6.14
CA GLU A 408 7.48 16.15 5.87
C GLU A 408 6.87 15.45 7.09
N THR A 409 7.67 14.67 7.81
CA THR A 409 7.22 13.96 9.02
C THR A 409 6.76 14.94 10.09
N VAL A 410 7.57 15.94 10.37
CA VAL A 410 7.30 16.95 11.41
C VAL A 410 6.10 17.83 11.02
N LEU A 411 5.98 18.24 9.76
CA LEU A 411 4.82 18.98 9.25
C LEU A 411 3.51 18.21 9.48
N THR A 412 3.51 16.89 9.21
CA THR A 412 2.30 16.09 9.36
C THR A 412 1.87 15.88 10.82
N TRP A 413 2.74 16.09 11.81
CA TRP A 413 2.38 15.98 13.22
C TRP A 413 1.41 17.07 13.71
N HIS A 414 1.27 18.16 12.96
CA HIS A 414 0.27 19.20 13.25
C HIS A 414 -1.16 18.79 12.90
N PHE A 415 -1.35 17.66 12.20
CA PHE A 415 -2.63 17.27 11.64
C PHE A 415 -2.96 15.80 11.92
N ASP A 416 -4.26 15.50 12.00
CA ASP A 416 -4.78 14.14 12.26
C ASP A 416 -5.14 13.36 10.97
N ARG A 417 -4.89 13.96 9.81
CA ARG A 417 -5.22 13.44 8.48
C ARG A 417 -4.19 13.92 7.44
N PRO A 418 -4.21 13.40 6.21
CA PRO A 418 -3.32 13.89 5.16
C PRO A 418 -3.46 15.39 4.93
N ILE A 419 -2.37 16.04 4.53
CA ILE A 419 -2.33 17.45 4.16
C ILE A 419 -1.90 17.60 2.72
N ILE A 420 -2.25 18.74 2.09
CA ILE A 420 -1.79 19.08 0.77
C ILE A 420 -0.89 20.32 0.90
N VAL A 421 0.37 20.18 0.48
CA VAL A 421 1.28 21.31 0.33
C VAL A 421 1.36 21.68 -1.14
N HIS A 422 1.25 22.96 -1.48
CA HIS A 422 1.20 23.40 -2.87
C HIS A 422 1.99 24.69 -3.10
N ARG A 423 2.22 25.06 -4.38
CA ARG A 423 2.98 26.23 -4.80
C ARG A 423 4.42 26.21 -4.28
N PHE A 424 5.11 25.15 -4.65
CA PHE A 424 6.52 24.95 -4.30
C PHE A 424 7.44 25.93 -5.05
N PRO A 425 8.67 26.19 -4.54
CA PRO A 425 9.67 26.93 -5.30
C PRO A 425 9.92 26.27 -6.66
N ALA A 426 9.92 27.08 -7.68
CA ALA A 426 10.09 26.60 -9.05
C ALA A 426 11.42 25.86 -9.28
N ALA A 427 12.47 26.25 -8.54
CA ALA A 427 13.79 25.66 -8.65
C ALA A 427 13.89 24.19 -8.18
N VAL A 428 12.94 23.73 -7.35
CA VAL A 428 12.91 22.35 -6.83
C VAL A 428 11.87 21.47 -7.52
N LYS A 429 11.11 22.00 -8.48
CA LYS A 429 10.14 21.22 -9.26
C LYS A 429 10.61 21.01 -10.70
N ALA A 430 10.06 20.00 -11.34
CA ALA A 430 10.46 19.56 -12.68
C ALA A 430 10.21 20.64 -13.76
N PHE A 431 10.95 20.58 -14.86
CA PHE A 431 10.95 21.52 -15.96
C PHE A 431 9.56 21.78 -16.59
N TYR A 432 8.67 20.80 -16.51
CA TYR A 432 7.32 20.82 -17.10
C TYR A 432 6.25 21.44 -16.20
N MET A 433 6.58 21.86 -14.98
CA MET A 433 5.60 22.49 -14.08
C MET A 433 5.32 23.93 -14.48
N LYS A 434 4.02 24.29 -14.53
CA LYS A 434 3.59 25.65 -14.79
C LYS A 434 4.01 26.59 -13.65
N ARG A 435 4.44 27.82 -13.98
CA ARG A 435 4.70 28.85 -12.97
C ARG A 435 3.39 29.42 -12.44
N ASP A 436 3.43 29.87 -11.18
CA ASP A 436 2.32 30.60 -10.59
C ASP A 436 2.23 31.98 -11.29
N PRO A 437 1.03 32.37 -11.79
CA PRO A 437 0.89 33.66 -12.49
C PRO A 437 1.09 34.89 -11.60
N GLU A 438 1.00 34.73 -10.27
CA GLU A 438 1.18 35.81 -9.30
C GLU A 438 2.64 35.91 -8.79
N ASP A 439 3.39 34.81 -8.83
CA ASP A 439 4.79 34.75 -8.40
C ASP A 439 5.55 33.68 -9.21
N ASP A 440 6.37 34.14 -10.16
CA ASP A 440 7.15 33.29 -11.07
C ASP A 440 8.24 32.44 -10.38
N ARG A 441 8.57 32.77 -9.13
CA ARG A 441 9.47 31.95 -8.31
C ARG A 441 8.81 30.65 -7.85
N LEU A 442 7.48 30.55 -7.97
CA LEU A 442 6.68 29.41 -7.56
C LEU A 442 6.21 28.60 -8.77
N ALA A 443 6.10 27.29 -8.58
CA ALA A 443 5.48 26.37 -9.52
C ALA A 443 4.13 25.90 -8.96
N LEU A 444 3.16 25.67 -9.84
CA LEU A 444 1.84 25.12 -9.50
C LEU A 444 1.92 23.60 -9.21
N GLY A 445 2.90 23.21 -8.38
CA GLY A 445 3.07 21.86 -7.87
C GLY A 445 2.22 21.61 -6.63
N MET A 446 1.93 20.35 -6.35
CA MET A 446 1.26 19.90 -5.14
C MET A 446 1.81 18.54 -4.68
N ASP A 447 1.91 18.34 -3.36
CA ASP A 447 2.25 17.06 -2.75
C ASP A 447 1.22 16.74 -1.65
N VAL A 448 0.74 15.48 -1.60
CA VAL A 448 -0.12 14.99 -0.51
C VAL A 448 0.75 14.22 0.47
N LEU A 449 0.83 14.72 1.69
CA LEU A 449 1.63 14.12 2.75
C LEU A 449 0.71 13.31 3.69
N ALA A 450 0.99 12.02 3.81
CA ALA A 450 0.29 11.14 4.75
C ALA A 450 0.82 11.34 6.17
N PRO A 451 -0.04 11.29 7.21
CA PRO A 451 0.35 11.45 8.60
C PRO A 451 1.22 10.29 9.10
N GLU A 452 1.58 10.34 10.39
CA GLU A 452 2.33 9.29 11.09
C GLU A 452 3.76 9.07 10.53
N GLY A 453 4.32 10.06 9.83
CA GLY A 453 5.68 9.99 9.30
C GLY A 453 5.84 9.23 7.99
N TYR A 454 4.75 8.95 7.27
CA TYR A 454 4.82 8.33 5.95
C TYR A 454 5.19 9.31 4.84
N GLY A 455 4.91 10.62 5.03
CA GLY A 455 5.29 11.69 4.12
C GLY A 455 4.57 11.63 2.77
N GLU A 456 5.23 12.07 1.72
CA GLU A 456 4.65 12.17 0.38
C GLU A 456 4.16 10.82 -0.14
N ILE A 457 2.85 10.73 -0.42
CA ILE A 457 2.19 9.60 -1.10
C ILE A 457 1.71 9.97 -2.51
N ILE A 458 1.49 11.26 -2.77
CA ILE A 458 1.15 11.82 -4.08
C ILE A 458 2.02 13.04 -4.33
N GLY A 459 2.59 13.15 -5.51
CA GLY A 459 3.23 14.33 -6.05
C GLY A 459 2.66 14.68 -7.43
N GLY A 460 2.45 15.97 -7.72
CA GLY A 460 1.85 16.37 -8.99
C GLY A 460 1.77 17.88 -9.18
N GLY A 461 0.91 18.32 -10.09
CA GLY A 461 0.68 19.74 -10.33
C GLY A 461 0.11 20.05 -11.71
N GLN A 462 -0.06 21.34 -11.98
CA GLN A 462 -0.47 21.85 -13.27
C GLN A 462 0.74 21.94 -14.22
N ARG A 463 0.57 21.46 -15.43
CA ARG A 463 1.63 21.36 -16.43
C ARG A 463 1.77 22.66 -17.20
N ALA A 464 2.98 22.95 -17.67
CA ALA A 464 3.23 24.08 -18.56
C ALA A 464 2.52 23.86 -19.91
N ASP A 465 1.68 24.79 -20.29
CA ASP A 465 0.87 24.80 -21.51
C ASP A 465 1.38 25.77 -22.58
N ASP A 466 2.45 26.52 -22.29
CA ASP A 466 3.12 27.45 -23.21
C ASP A 466 4.36 26.80 -23.84
N LEU A 467 4.45 26.88 -25.19
CA LEU A 467 5.54 26.28 -25.96
C LEU A 467 6.88 26.97 -25.69
N ALA A 468 6.91 28.31 -25.73
CA ALA A 468 8.16 29.05 -25.60
C ALA A 468 8.75 28.87 -24.19
N PHE A 469 7.89 28.87 -23.18
CA PHE A 469 8.28 28.54 -21.81
C PHE A 469 8.90 27.14 -21.71
N LEU A 470 8.26 26.14 -22.28
CA LEU A 470 8.74 24.76 -22.19
C LEU A 470 10.06 24.55 -22.93
N GLU A 471 10.24 25.20 -24.11
CA GLU A 471 11.51 25.21 -24.84
C GLU A 471 12.65 25.82 -24.00
N ALA A 472 12.39 26.96 -23.35
CA ALA A 472 13.36 27.58 -22.46
C ALA A 472 13.71 26.75 -21.23
N GLN A 473 12.73 26.01 -20.67
CA GLN A 473 12.97 25.11 -19.55
C GLN A 473 13.80 23.89 -19.96
N LEU A 474 13.59 23.30 -21.14
CA LEU A 474 14.43 22.20 -21.65
C LEU A 474 15.89 22.65 -21.78
N GLU A 475 16.13 23.86 -22.32
CA GLU A 475 17.47 24.45 -22.44
C GLU A 475 18.10 24.67 -21.06
N ALA A 476 17.37 25.30 -20.12
CA ALA A 476 17.83 25.57 -18.76
C ALA A 476 18.22 24.32 -17.98
N HIS A 477 17.53 23.20 -18.22
CA HIS A 477 17.81 21.90 -17.58
C HIS A 477 18.79 21.03 -18.38
N GLY A 478 19.34 21.55 -19.52
CA GLY A 478 20.29 20.80 -20.35
C GLY A 478 19.71 19.53 -21.00
N LEU A 479 18.39 19.50 -21.22
CA LEU A 479 17.70 18.35 -21.79
C LEU A 479 17.76 18.41 -23.33
N PRO A 480 18.03 17.28 -24.02
CA PRO A 480 18.19 17.27 -25.48
C PRO A 480 16.84 17.51 -26.17
N ARG A 481 16.66 18.68 -26.79
CA ARG A 481 15.43 19.06 -27.48
C ARG A 481 14.88 17.95 -28.40
N GLN A 482 15.75 17.30 -29.16
CA GLN A 482 15.36 16.27 -30.11
C GLN A 482 14.58 15.11 -29.44
N ALA A 483 14.93 14.73 -28.22
CA ALA A 483 14.25 13.69 -27.48
C ALA A 483 12.84 14.10 -27.03
N PHE A 484 12.57 15.42 -26.93
CA PHE A 484 11.31 15.98 -26.48
C PHE A 484 10.47 16.63 -27.57
N GLU A 485 10.86 16.53 -28.85
CA GLU A 485 10.15 17.19 -29.95
C GLU A 485 8.68 16.77 -30.02
N TRP A 486 8.38 15.49 -29.86
CA TRP A 486 7.02 14.97 -29.81
C TRP A 486 6.21 15.49 -28.60
N TYR A 487 6.88 15.80 -27.49
CA TYR A 487 6.26 16.36 -26.30
C TYR A 487 5.99 17.87 -26.45
N LEU A 488 6.88 18.59 -27.15
CA LEU A 488 6.67 19.99 -27.54
C LEU A 488 5.49 20.13 -28.52
N ASP A 489 5.26 19.15 -29.37
CA ASP A 489 4.11 19.16 -30.30
C ASP A 489 2.76 19.23 -29.58
N LEU A 490 2.65 18.72 -28.35
CA LEU A 490 1.46 18.87 -27.52
C LEU A 490 1.13 20.35 -27.22
N ARG A 491 2.13 21.23 -27.30
CA ARG A 491 1.95 22.68 -27.09
C ARG A 491 1.79 23.42 -28.40
N ARG A 492 2.26 22.86 -29.51
CA ARG A 492 2.07 23.44 -30.85
C ARG A 492 0.66 23.24 -31.39
N TYR A 493 0.06 22.10 -31.08
CA TYR A 493 -1.19 21.67 -31.68
C TYR A 493 -2.32 21.58 -30.66
N GLY A 494 -2.90 22.74 -30.34
CA GLY A 494 -4.10 22.84 -29.49
C GLY A 494 -3.82 22.64 -28.02
N SER A 495 -2.76 23.30 -27.50
CA SER A 495 -2.45 23.28 -26.07
C SER A 495 -3.61 23.77 -25.22
N VAL A 496 -3.82 23.11 -24.09
CA VAL A 496 -4.82 23.48 -23.09
C VAL A 496 -4.23 23.39 -21.68
N PRO A 497 -4.76 24.14 -20.70
CA PRO A 497 -4.45 23.86 -19.31
C PRO A 497 -4.71 22.39 -18.98
N HIS A 498 -3.76 21.74 -18.33
CA HIS A 498 -3.89 20.36 -17.91
C HIS A 498 -3.07 20.08 -16.66
N SER A 499 -3.48 19.09 -15.91
CA SER A 499 -2.84 18.72 -14.65
C SER A 499 -2.92 17.24 -14.39
N GLY A 500 -2.05 16.78 -13.52
CA GLY A 500 -2.02 15.39 -13.09
C GLY A 500 -1.18 15.19 -11.85
N PHE A 501 -1.16 13.96 -11.38
CA PHE A 501 -0.35 13.59 -10.23
C PHE A 501 0.08 12.11 -10.32
N GLY A 502 1.11 11.75 -9.56
CA GLY A 502 1.52 10.36 -9.36
C GLY A 502 1.27 9.91 -7.93
N LEU A 503 0.51 8.82 -7.74
CA LEU A 503 0.34 8.17 -6.45
C LEU A 503 1.25 6.94 -6.38
N GLY A 504 2.17 6.94 -5.39
CA GLY A 504 3.02 5.79 -5.10
C GLY A 504 2.27 4.70 -4.35
N LEU A 505 2.01 3.57 -5.02
CA LEU A 505 1.19 2.49 -4.45
C LEU A 505 1.80 1.91 -3.18
N GLU A 506 3.11 1.64 -3.17
CA GLU A 506 3.81 1.04 -2.03
C GLU A 506 3.82 1.95 -0.79
N ARG A 507 4.01 3.26 -0.98
CA ARG A 507 3.94 4.24 0.12
C ARG A 507 2.53 4.33 0.69
N THR A 508 1.51 4.38 -0.18
CA THR A 508 0.10 4.41 0.22
C THR A 508 -0.28 3.15 1.00
N VAL A 509 0.11 1.96 0.52
CA VAL A 509 -0.14 0.70 1.22
C VAL A 509 0.62 0.62 2.54
N ALA A 510 1.87 1.11 2.60
CA ALA A 510 2.65 1.15 3.84
C ALA A 510 1.96 1.99 4.91
N TRP A 511 1.48 3.18 4.56
CA TRP A 511 0.72 4.06 5.44
C TRP A 511 -0.57 3.40 5.93
N ILE A 512 -1.40 2.89 5.02
CA ILE A 512 -2.67 2.25 5.37
C ILE A 512 -2.46 1.05 6.29
N CYS A 513 -1.45 0.21 6.01
CA CYS A 513 -1.12 -0.96 6.82
C CYS A 513 -0.39 -0.65 8.13
N GLY A 514 0.14 0.55 8.31
CA GLY A 514 0.99 0.90 9.46
C GLY A 514 2.33 0.16 9.46
N VAL A 515 2.92 -0.11 8.28
CA VAL A 515 4.18 -0.85 8.18
C VAL A 515 5.37 0.07 7.93
N HIS A 516 6.48 -0.20 8.61
CA HIS A 516 7.63 0.70 8.64
C HIS A 516 8.41 0.79 7.33
N HIS A 517 8.37 -0.22 6.47
CA HIS A 517 9.22 -0.28 5.29
C HIS A 517 8.44 -0.75 4.06
N VAL A 518 8.49 0.01 2.98
CA VAL A 518 7.80 -0.29 1.71
C VAL A 518 8.15 -1.66 1.10
N ARG A 519 9.28 -2.29 1.49
CA ARG A 519 9.63 -3.66 1.04
C ARG A 519 8.60 -4.72 1.42
N GLU A 520 7.76 -4.46 2.44
CA GLU A 520 6.72 -5.40 2.85
C GLU A 520 5.47 -5.31 1.97
N THR A 521 5.26 -4.20 1.26
CA THR A 521 4.01 -3.87 0.56
C THR A 521 3.93 -4.37 -0.88
N ILE A 522 5.00 -4.93 -1.39
CA ILE A 522 5.07 -5.55 -2.72
C ILE A 522 5.50 -7.01 -2.60
N PRO A 523 5.00 -7.93 -3.44
CA PRO A 523 5.33 -9.36 -3.32
C PRO A 523 6.84 -9.64 -3.33
N PHE A 524 7.57 -9.08 -4.29
CA PHE A 524 9.01 -9.26 -4.47
C PHE A 524 9.69 -7.90 -4.64
N PRO A 525 10.15 -7.27 -3.54
CA PRO A 525 10.75 -5.94 -3.60
C PRO A 525 12.12 -5.96 -4.28
N ARG A 526 12.40 -4.90 -5.05
CA ARG A 526 13.72 -4.60 -5.60
C ARG A 526 14.33 -3.44 -4.82
N LEU A 527 15.47 -3.68 -4.22
CA LEU A 527 16.19 -2.75 -3.35
C LEU A 527 17.64 -2.61 -3.81
N LEU A 528 18.30 -1.54 -3.38
CA LEU A 528 19.74 -1.43 -3.55
C LEU A 528 20.45 -2.66 -2.94
N GLY A 529 21.18 -3.40 -3.78
CA GLY A 529 21.89 -4.61 -3.39
C GLY A 529 21.01 -5.88 -3.24
N ARG A 530 19.71 -5.82 -3.59
CA ARG A 530 18.82 -7.00 -3.58
C ARG A 530 18.01 -7.10 -4.87
N LEU A 531 18.36 -8.08 -5.69
CA LEU A 531 17.67 -8.41 -6.94
C LEU A 531 16.85 -9.71 -6.84
N THR A 532 17.16 -10.58 -5.88
CA THR A 532 16.55 -11.91 -5.70
C THR A 532 16.06 -12.11 -4.26
N PRO A 533 15.13 -13.04 -4.06
CA PRO A 533 14.12 -13.58 -4.92
C PRO A 533 13.07 -12.59 -5.29
#